data_9a3e549bdd92033a44a93b9630fd2288
#
_entry.id   9a3e549bdd92033a44a93b9630fd2288
#
_cell.length_a   1.000
_cell.length_b   1.000
_cell.length_c   1.000
_cell.angle_alpha   90.00
_cell.angle_beta   90.00
_cell.angle_gamma   90.00
#
_symmetry.space_group_name_H-M   'P 1'
#
loop_
_entity.id
_entity.type
_entity.pdbx_description
1 polymer ?
#
loop_
_entity_poly.entity_id
_entity_poly.type
_entity_poly.pdbx_seq_one_letter_code
_entity_poly.pdbx_strand_id
1 'polypeptide(L)'
;SAASDVYKRQTEQWQTLLWIVTVSSITVANLFAIRQKDLKRFMAFSSISQAGYIMLAVIGGSAIGMTSLVFYVLVYMAANLAVFGVLSAVEQHSGGRVSLEDYNGFSRTNPRLALLMTLALFSLAGIPPFAGFFSKFFVFAAAFSGGFHLLVFIALVNTVVSLYYYLLIVKAMYIMPGDAPIAAFRSDRYTRVSLALCMAGVLLLGIVSAVYDGINAFAFGL
;
A
#
# COMPACT_ATOMS: atom_id res chain seq x y z
N SER A 1 16.60 39.29 -4.78
CA SER A 1 16.56 39.74 -6.18
C SER A 1 15.31 39.20 -6.84
N ALA A 2 14.79 39.86 -7.88
CA ALA A 2 13.55 39.45 -8.56
C ALA A 2 13.55 37.97 -9.00
N ALA A 3 14.69 37.44 -9.43
CA ALA A 3 14.83 36.01 -9.78
C ALA A 3 14.62 35.10 -8.58
N SER A 4 15.12 35.46 -7.40
CA SER A 4 14.90 34.69 -6.14
C SER A 4 13.44 34.69 -5.71
N ASP A 5 12.72 35.80 -5.95
CA ASP A 5 11.31 35.94 -5.59
C ASP A 5 10.41 35.15 -6.55
N VAL A 6 10.75 35.12 -7.84
CA VAL A 6 10.07 34.29 -8.84
C VAL A 6 10.25 32.79 -8.51
N TYR A 7 11.46 32.36 -8.15
CA TYR A 7 11.76 30.99 -7.83
C TYR A 7 10.99 30.53 -6.56
N LYS A 8 10.95 31.38 -5.53
CA LYS A 8 10.16 31.09 -4.30
C LYS A 8 8.68 30.95 -4.61
N ARG A 9 8.10 31.87 -5.41
CA ARG A 9 6.68 31.78 -5.79
C ARG A 9 6.35 30.52 -6.59
N GLN A 10 7.23 30.14 -7.51
CA GLN A 10 7.06 28.85 -8.23
C GLN A 10 7.07 27.66 -7.29
N THR A 11 8.00 27.61 -6.33
CA THR A 11 8.08 26.53 -5.35
C THR A 11 6.82 26.46 -4.48
N GLU A 12 6.30 27.58 -4.00
CA GLU A 12 5.07 27.65 -3.21
C GLU A 12 3.84 27.18 -4.02
N GLN A 13 3.75 27.56 -5.29
CA GLN A 13 2.66 27.13 -6.17
C GLN A 13 2.68 25.61 -6.40
N TRP A 14 3.84 25.04 -6.66
CA TRP A 14 4.01 23.59 -6.82
C TRP A 14 3.67 22.83 -5.55
N GLN A 15 4.12 23.30 -4.40
CA GLN A 15 3.80 22.70 -3.12
C GLN A 15 2.30 22.71 -2.83
N THR A 16 1.61 23.82 -3.12
CA THR A 16 0.16 23.94 -2.96
C THR A 16 -0.57 22.96 -3.88
N LEU A 17 -0.17 22.87 -5.16
CA LEU A 17 -0.77 21.92 -6.09
C LEU A 17 -0.59 20.46 -5.62
N LEU A 18 0.63 20.10 -5.24
CA LEU A 18 0.95 18.76 -4.74
C LEU A 18 0.18 18.45 -3.45
N TRP A 19 0.00 19.44 -2.57
CA TRP A 19 -0.78 19.30 -1.35
C TRP A 19 -2.25 18.95 -1.66
N ILE A 20 -2.88 19.71 -2.56
CA ILE A 20 -4.27 19.48 -2.98
C ILE A 20 -4.42 18.10 -3.63
N VAL A 21 -3.52 17.73 -4.54
CA VAL A 21 -3.53 16.44 -5.23
C VAL A 21 -3.35 15.30 -4.23
N THR A 22 -2.43 15.44 -3.28
CA THR A 22 -2.17 14.43 -2.24
C THR A 22 -3.40 14.21 -1.36
N VAL A 23 -3.96 15.28 -0.79
CA VAL A 23 -5.15 15.19 0.08
C VAL A 23 -6.34 14.61 -0.68
N SER A 24 -6.57 15.07 -1.90
CA SER A 24 -7.65 14.55 -2.74
C SER A 24 -7.46 13.06 -3.04
N SER A 25 -6.25 12.65 -3.41
CA SER A 25 -5.94 11.25 -3.75
C SER A 25 -6.15 10.33 -2.55
N ILE A 26 -5.59 10.66 -1.37
CA ILE A 26 -5.73 9.80 -0.19
C ILE A 26 -7.17 9.77 0.35
N THR A 27 -7.87 10.91 0.34
CA THR A 27 -9.20 11.01 0.95
C THR A 27 -10.28 10.45 0.05
N VAL A 28 -10.33 10.91 -1.22
CA VAL A 28 -11.36 10.47 -2.16
C VAL A 28 -11.21 8.98 -2.47
N ALA A 29 -9.99 8.52 -2.74
CA ALA A 29 -9.75 7.11 -3.03
C ALA A 29 -10.13 6.20 -1.86
N ASN A 30 -9.81 6.57 -0.62
CA ASN A 30 -10.18 5.79 0.56
C ASN A 30 -11.71 5.74 0.75
N LEU A 31 -12.42 6.85 0.54
CA LEU A 31 -13.88 6.88 0.65
C LEU A 31 -14.55 6.01 -0.44
N PHE A 32 -14.02 6.01 -1.65
CA PHE A 32 -14.51 5.14 -2.71
C PHE A 32 -14.15 3.68 -2.46
N ALA A 33 -12.96 3.38 -1.93
CA ALA A 33 -12.54 2.02 -1.61
C ALA A 33 -13.50 1.32 -0.64
N ILE A 34 -13.95 2.01 0.41
CA ILE A 34 -14.88 1.45 1.42
C ILE A 34 -16.18 0.92 0.78
N ARG A 35 -16.63 1.53 -0.30
CA ARG A 35 -17.91 1.19 -0.96
C ARG A 35 -17.77 0.10 -2.03
N GLN A 36 -16.54 -0.30 -2.37
CA GLN A 36 -16.33 -1.29 -3.41
C GLN A 36 -16.62 -2.70 -2.89
N LYS A 37 -17.41 -3.43 -3.66
CA LYS A 37 -17.65 -4.87 -3.44
C LYS A 37 -16.72 -5.73 -4.28
N ASP A 38 -16.32 -5.27 -5.44
CA ASP A 38 -15.35 -5.92 -6.32
C ASP A 38 -13.93 -5.65 -5.82
N LEU A 39 -13.17 -6.70 -5.50
CA LEU A 39 -11.84 -6.59 -4.94
C LEU A 39 -10.80 -6.02 -5.91
N LYS A 40 -10.97 -6.18 -7.22
CA LYS A 40 -10.08 -5.55 -8.20
C LYS A 40 -10.28 -4.04 -8.25
N ARG A 41 -11.53 -3.58 -8.27
CA ARG A 41 -11.86 -2.14 -8.18
C ARG A 41 -11.44 -1.56 -6.84
N PHE A 42 -11.64 -2.30 -5.76
CA PHE A 42 -11.15 -1.95 -4.45
C PHE A 42 -9.63 -1.70 -4.46
N MET A 43 -8.85 -2.63 -5.03
CA MET A 43 -7.39 -2.48 -5.13
C MET A 43 -6.98 -1.32 -6.03
N ALA A 44 -7.76 -0.99 -7.06
CA ALA A 44 -7.50 0.18 -7.88
C ALA A 44 -7.61 1.49 -7.08
N PHE A 45 -8.67 1.67 -6.28
CA PHE A 45 -8.80 2.82 -5.39
C PHE A 45 -7.72 2.82 -4.29
N SER A 46 -7.42 1.66 -3.72
CA SER A 46 -6.29 1.50 -2.81
C SER A 46 -4.97 1.99 -3.43
N SER A 47 -4.72 1.67 -4.69
CA SER A 47 -3.51 2.10 -5.42
C SER A 47 -3.43 3.62 -5.57
N ILE A 48 -4.55 4.29 -5.82
CA ILE A 48 -4.61 5.77 -5.87
C ILE A 48 -4.27 6.36 -4.50
N SER A 49 -4.81 5.79 -3.43
CA SER A 49 -4.49 6.21 -2.06
C SER A 49 -3.01 6.01 -1.73
N GLN A 50 -2.42 4.86 -2.10
CA GLN A 50 -0.99 4.60 -1.87
C GLN A 50 -0.10 5.57 -2.65
N ALA A 51 -0.45 5.91 -3.90
CA ALA A 51 0.24 6.95 -4.66
C ALA A 51 0.19 8.31 -3.95
N GLY A 52 -0.94 8.66 -3.35
CA GLY A 52 -1.08 9.85 -2.52
C GLY A 52 -0.13 9.85 -1.31
N TYR A 53 0.03 8.73 -0.60
CA TYR A 53 1.02 8.63 0.49
C TYR A 53 2.46 8.79 0.00
N ILE A 54 2.81 8.25 -1.17
CA ILE A 54 4.14 8.40 -1.78
C ILE A 54 4.45 9.88 -2.05
N MET A 55 3.44 10.67 -2.45
CA MET A 55 3.60 12.10 -2.70
C MET A 55 4.02 12.91 -1.46
N LEU A 56 3.76 12.43 -0.25
CA LEU A 56 4.26 13.05 0.99
C LEU A 56 5.78 13.16 1.02
N ALA A 57 6.48 12.17 0.49
CA ALA A 57 7.94 12.18 0.40
C ALA A 57 8.45 13.27 -0.57
N VAL A 58 7.70 13.51 -1.66
CA VAL A 58 8.04 14.55 -2.67
C VAL A 58 7.83 15.93 -2.08
N ILE A 59 6.71 16.17 -1.40
CA ILE A 59 6.36 17.47 -0.81
C ILE A 59 7.38 17.88 0.26
N GLY A 60 7.88 16.93 1.05
CA GLY A 60 8.90 17.18 2.07
C GLY A 60 10.23 17.71 1.52
N GLY A 61 10.54 17.49 0.25
CA GLY A 61 11.64 18.10 -0.48
C GLY A 61 13.04 17.79 0.06
N SER A 62 13.21 16.70 0.82
CA SER A 62 14.47 16.34 1.48
C SER A 62 15.10 15.09 0.86
N ALA A 63 16.42 14.94 1.05
CA ALA A 63 17.15 13.74 0.66
C ALA A 63 16.53 12.46 1.29
N ILE A 64 16.19 12.54 2.57
CA ILE A 64 15.50 11.45 3.31
C ILE A 64 14.13 11.15 2.68
N GLY A 65 13.42 12.18 2.21
CA GLY A 65 12.16 12.02 1.48
C GLY A 65 12.33 11.20 0.20
N MET A 66 13.36 11.45 -0.58
CA MET A 66 13.63 10.71 -1.81
C MET A 66 13.98 9.23 -1.54
N THR A 67 14.82 8.94 -0.54
CA THR A 67 15.10 7.57 -0.10
C THR A 67 13.81 6.86 0.36
N SER A 68 13.00 7.56 1.14
CA SER A 68 11.71 7.05 1.65
C SER A 68 10.73 6.76 0.51
N LEU A 69 10.71 7.59 -0.54
CA LEU A 69 9.90 7.37 -1.74
C LEU A 69 10.27 6.07 -2.43
N VAL A 70 11.56 5.87 -2.71
CA VAL A 70 12.03 4.65 -3.40
C VAL A 70 11.72 3.41 -2.56
N PHE A 71 12.00 3.47 -1.26
CA PHE A 71 11.68 2.38 -0.34
C PHE A 71 10.18 2.07 -0.31
N TYR A 72 9.32 3.10 -0.25
CA TYR A 72 7.88 2.93 -0.28
C TYR A 72 7.40 2.24 -1.56
N VAL A 73 7.90 2.67 -2.71
CA VAL A 73 7.54 2.08 -4.01
C VAL A 73 7.89 0.59 -4.04
N LEU A 74 9.08 0.20 -3.58
CA LEU A 74 9.50 -1.21 -3.54
C LEU A 74 8.59 -2.04 -2.63
N VAL A 75 8.30 -1.55 -1.44
CA VAL A 75 7.40 -2.22 -0.47
C VAL A 75 5.98 -2.35 -1.04
N TYR A 76 5.47 -1.26 -1.63
CA TYR A 76 4.16 -1.23 -2.25
C TYR A 76 4.06 -2.21 -3.42
N MET A 77 5.06 -2.26 -4.29
CA MET A 77 5.09 -3.21 -5.41
C MET A 77 5.01 -4.65 -4.91
N ALA A 78 5.82 -5.03 -3.92
CA ALA A 78 5.81 -6.39 -3.39
C ALA A 78 4.43 -6.77 -2.81
N ALA A 79 3.85 -5.92 -1.98
CA ALA A 79 2.55 -6.17 -1.36
C ALA A 79 1.40 -6.17 -2.38
N ASN A 80 1.40 -5.22 -3.30
CA ASN A 80 0.36 -5.08 -4.32
C ASN A 80 0.35 -6.26 -5.29
N LEU A 81 1.54 -6.68 -5.76
CA LEU A 81 1.69 -7.85 -6.62
C LEU A 81 1.24 -9.14 -5.90
N ALA A 82 1.52 -9.26 -4.59
CA ALA A 82 1.05 -10.40 -3.80
C ALA A 82 -0.50 -10.46 -3.78
N VAL A 83 -1.17 -9.34 -3.50
CA VAL A 83 -2.65 -9.29 -3.47
C VAL A 83 -3.23 -9.58 -4.85
N PHE A 84 -2.75 -8.91 -5.91
CA PHE A 84 -3.25 -9.18 -7.27
C PHE A 84 -2.94 -10.59 -7.75
N GLY A 85 -1.81 -11.16 -7.36
CA GLY A 85 -1.47 -12.55 -7.65
C GLY A 85 -2.45 -13.54 -7.03
N VAL A 86 -2.88 -13.31 -5.78
CA VAL A 86 -3.92 -14.12 -5.13
C VAL A 86 -5.27 -13.92 -5.83
N LEU A 87 -5.67 -12.66 -6.10
CA LEU A 87 -6.92 -12.35 -6.79
C LEU A 87 -6.99 -13.02 -8.17
N SER A 88 -5.91 -12.94 -8.94
CA SER A 88 -5.83 -13.57 -10.26
C SER A 88 -5.90 -15.10 -10.19
N ALA A 89 -5.19 -15.71 -9.24
CA ALA A 89 -5.24 -17.16 -9.03
C ALA A 89 -6.65 -17.63 -8.65
N VAL A 90 -7.33 -16.90 -7.77
CA VAL A 90 -8.72 -17.19 -7.37
C VAL A 90 -9.67 -17.05 -8.54
N GLU A 91 -9.59 -15.94 -9.28
CA GLU A 91 -10.47 -15.69 -10.44
C GLU A 91 -10.38 -16.81 -11.48
N GLN A 92 -9.14 -17.24 -11.82
CA GLN A 92 -8.91 -18.30 -12.79
C GLN A 92 -9.49 -19.66 -12.37
N HIS A 93 -9.45 -19.98 -11.07
CA HIS A 93 -9.87 -21.30 -10.56
C HIS A 93 -11.31 -21.32 -10.01
N SER A 94 -11.96 -20.17 -9.89
CA SER A 94 -13.31 -20.05 -9.30
C SER A 94 -14.39 -19.67 -10.32
N GLY A 95 -14.05 -19.57 -11.60
CA GLY A 95 -15.00 -19.13 -12.64
C GLY A 95 -15.32 -17.63 -12.59
N GLY A 96 -14.35 -16.80 -12.17
CA GLY A 96 -14.49 -15.33 -12.21
C GLY A 96 -14.99 -14.70 -10.92
N ARG A 97 -14.91 -15.39 -9.77
CA ARG A 97 -15.29 -14.82 -8.46
C ARG A 97 -14.32 -13.75 -8.02
N VAL A 98 -14.79 -12.52 -7.85
CA VAL A 98 -13.97 -11.35 -7.49
C VAL A 98 -14.64 -10.44 -6.46
N SER A 99 -15.83 -10.77 -5.98
CA SER A 99 -16.51 -9.97 -4.97
C SER A 99 -15.99 -10.27 -3.55
N LEU A 100 -16.10 -9.29 -2.67
CA LEU A 100 -15.71 -9.46 -1.26
C LEU A 100 -16.45 -10.65 -0.61
N GLU A 101 -17.72 -10.83 -0.93
CA GLU A 101 -18.56 -11.90 -0.40
C GLU A 101 -18.11 -13.30 -0.88
N ASP A 102 -17.52 -13.40 -2.08
CA ASP A 102 -16.96 -14.66 -2.59
C ASP A 102 -15.81 -15.19 -1.73
N TYR A 103 -15.11 -14.30 -1.01
CA TYR A 103 -14.00 -14.66 -0.12
C TYR A 103 -14.44 -15.09 1.27
N ASN A 104 -15.76 -15.14 1.56
CA ASN A 104 -16.25 -15.63 2.84
C ASN A 104 -15.82 -17.09 3.05
N GLY A 105 -15.14 -17.33 4.18
CA GLY A 105 -14.62 -18.66 4.52
C GLY A 105 -13.42 -19.15 3.70
N PHE A 106 -12.82 -18.30 2.87
CA PHE A 106 -11.70 -18.66 1.98
C PHE A 106 -10.51 -19.29 2.72
N SER A 107 -10.25 -18.90 3.96
CA SER A 107 -9.17 -19.46 4.77
C SER A 107 -9.34 -20.93 5.09
N ARG A 108 -10.58 -21.45 5.10
CA ARG A 108 -10.88 -22.87 5.38
C ARG A 108 -10.53 -23.79 4.22
N THR A 109 -10.68 -23.30 3.01
CA THR A 109 -10.43 -24.06 1.78
C THR A 109 -9.02 -23.81 1.21
N ASN A 110 -8.54 -22.59 1.30
CA ASN A 110 -7.25 -22.15 0.73
C ASN A 110 -6.39 -21.40 1.78
N PRO A 111 -6.00 -22.03 2.90
CA PRO A 111 -5.38 -21.35 4.04
C PRO A 111 -4.06 -20.65 3.69
N ARG A 112 -3.25 -21.22 2.79
CA ARG A 112 -1.97 -20.61 2.37
C ARG A 112 -2.16 -19.32 1.58
N LEU A 113 -3.11 -19.30 0.64
CA LEU A 113 -3.41 -18.10 -0.15
C LEU A 113 -4.07 -17.03 0.73
N ALA A 114 -4.97 -17.43 1.64
CA ALA A 114 -5.58 -16.52 2.61
C ALA A 114 -4.52 -15.87 3.52
N LEU A 115 -3.54 -16.64 4.01
CA LEU A 115 -2.44 -16.11 4.82
C LEU A 115 -1.58 -15.14 4.01
N LEU A 116 -1.17 -15.50 2.79
CA LEU A 116 -0.39 -14.63 1.90
C LEU A 116 -1.11 -13.30 1.66
N MET A 117 -2.39 -13.36 1.32
CA MET A 117 -3.20 -12.16 1.10
C MET A 117 -3.30 -11.31 2.36
N THR A 118 -3.49 -11.92 3.53
CA THR A 118 -3.57 -11.22 4.82
C THR A 118 -2.29 -10.48 5.15
N LEU A 119 -1.13 -11.13 5.00
CA LEU A 119 0.17 -10.50 5.27
C LEU A 119 0.44 -9.33 4.32
N ALA A 120 0.09 -9.48 3.04
CA ALA A 120 0.19 -8.41 2.05
C ALA A 120 -0.73 -7.23 2.38
N LEU A 121 -1.99 -7.50 2.77
CA LEU A 121 -2.95 -6.48 3.21
C LEU A 121 -2.49 -5.77 4.48
N PHE A 122 -1.90 -6.48 5.44
CA PHE A 122 -1.33 -5.89 6.65
C PHE A 122 -0.17 -4.96 6.33
N SER A 123 0.67 -5.32 5.36
CA SER A 123 1.72 -4.43 4.87
C SER A 123 1.13 -3.17 4.22
N LEU A 124 0.14 -3.29 3.33
CA LEU A 124 -0.54 -2.14 2.71
C LEU A 124 -1.24 -1.25 3.74
N ALA A 125 -1.82 -1.84 4.76
CA ALA A 125 -2.45 -1.13 5.88
C ALA A 125 -1.43 -0.36 6.72
N GLY A 126 -0.18 -0.82 6.77
CA GLY A 126 0.88 -0.23 7.59
C GLY A 126 0.86 -0.75 9.03
N ILE A 127 0.61 -2.05 9.22
CA ILE A 127 0.65 -2.71 10.53
C ILE A 127 2.07 -3.18 10.83
N PRO A 128 2.66 -2.87 12.02
CA PRO A 128 3.93 -3.46 12.42
C PRO A 128 3.80 -4.99 12.56
N PRO A 129 4.82 -5.77 12.28
CA PRO A 129 6.20 -5.43 11.88
C PRO A 129 6.44 -5.40 10.36
N PHE A 130 5.40 -5.30 9.54
CA PHE A 130 5.53 -5.38 8.08
C PHE A 130 6.17 -4.12 7.48
N ALA A 131 6.80 -4.28 6.31
CA ALA A 131 7.51 -3.23 5.60
C ALA A 131 6.65 -1.97 5.33
N GLY A 132 5.36 -2.14 5.10
CA GLY A 132 4.43 -1.03 4.87
C GLY A 132 4.29 -0.06 6.05
N PHE A 133 4.48 -0.52 7.28
CA PHE A 133 4.53 0.37 8.43
C PHE A 133 5.74 1.31 8.33
N PHE A 134 6.93 0.77 8.11
CA PHE A 134 8.16 1.56 8.02
C PHE A 134 8.13 2.51 6.84
N SER A 135 7.62 2.06 5.68
CA SER A 135 7.51 2.92 4.50
C SER A 135 6.60 4.13 4.75
N LYS A 136 5.45 3.95 5.38
CA LYS A 136 4.56 5.05 5.77
C LYS A 136 5.21 5.95 6.81
N PHE A 137 5.84 5.37 7.83
CA PHE A 137 6.53 6.11 8.87
C PHE A 137 7.58 7.07 8.29
N PHE A 138 8.41 6.58 7.38
CA PHE A 138 9.48 7.39 6.79
C PHE A 138 8.95 8.54 5.92
N VAL A 139 7.92 8.30 5.09
CA VAL A 139 7.34 9.39 4.26
C VAL A 139 6.58 10.40 5.11
N PHE A 140 5.94 9.98 6.21
CA PHE A 140 5.31 10.89 7.16
C PHE A 140 6.34 11.72 7.91
N ALA A 141 7.43 11.11 8.36
CA ALA A 141 8.52 11.81 9.02
C ALA A 141 9.17 12.85 8.08
N ALA A 142 9.38 12.50 6.81
CA ALA A 142 9.92 13.42 5.81
C ALA A 142 9.00 14.64 5.59
N ALA A 143 7.70 14.43 5.43
CA ALA A 143 6.73 15.51 5.27
C ALA A 143 6.59 16.36 6.55
N PHE A 144 6.61 15.73 7.73
CA PHE A 144 6.55 16.41 9.01
C PHE A 144 7.76 17.33 9.23
N SER A 145 8.95 16.82 8.94
CA SER A 145 10.20 17.60 9.02
C SER A 145 10.23 18.76 8.00
N GLY A 146 9.52 18.64 6.88
CA GLY A 146 9.30 19.70 5.89
C GLY A 146 8.29 20.77 6.32
N GLY A 147 7.68 20.63 7.52
CA GLY A 147 6.69 21.58 8.04
C GLY A 147 5.24 21.31 7.64
N PHE A 148 4.94 20.20 6.95
CA PHE A 148 3.59 19.87 6.46
C PHE A 148 2.76 19.09 7.50
N HIS A 149 2.68 19.62 8.73
CA HIS A 149 2.05 18.95 9.88
C HIS A 149 0.57 18.61 9.65
N LEU A 150 -0.21 19.56 9.10
CA LEU A 150 -1.62 19.32 8.79
C LEU A 150 -1.81 18.22 7.76
N LEU A 151 -0.96 18.19 6.73
CA LEU A 151 -1.00 17.16 5.70
C LEU A 151 -0.71 15.77 6.27
N VAL A 152 0.29 15.67 7.16
CA VAL A 152 0.62 14.43 7.87
C VAL A 152 -0.54 13.99 8.76
N PHE A 153 -1.20 14.92 9.46
CA PHE A 153 -2.38 14.61 10.27
C PHE A 153 -3.53 14.03 9.41
N ILE A 154 -3.84 14.66 8.28
CA ILE A 154 -4.85 14.16 7.33
C ILE A 154 -4.45 12.76 6.81
N ALA A 155 -3.18 12.54 6.51
CA ALA A 155 -2.67 11.26 6.05
C ALA A 155 -2.79 10.17 7.14
N LEU A 156 -2.51 10.50 8.40
CA LEU A 156 -2.70 9.57 9.53
C LEU A 156 -4.16 9.15 9.69
N VAL A 157 -5.10 10.10 9.65
CA VAL A 157 -6.55 9.80 9.70
C VAL A 157 -6.93 8.87 8.54
N ASN A 158 -6.47 9.17 7.32
CA ASN A 158 -6.71 8.33 6.16
C ASN A 158 -6.07 6.94 6.27
N THR A 159 -4.95 6.81 6.97
CA THR A 159 -4.34 5.50 7.27
C THR A 159 -5.25 4.64 8.14
N VAL A 160 -5.93 5.22 9.13
CA VAL A 160 -6.93 4.51 9.95
C VAL A 160 -8.11 4.05 9.08
N VAL A 161 -8.58 4.91 8.18
CA VAL A 161 -9.64 4.55 7.21
C VAL A 161 -9.18 3.38 6.32
N SER A 162 -7.94 3.43 5.84
CA SER A 162 -7.41 2.35 5.00
C SER A 162 -7.25 1.03 5.76
N LEU A 163 -6.83 1.08 7.01
CA LEU A 163 -6.78 -0.09 7.89
C LEU A 163 -8.15 -0.77 7.99
N TYR A 164 -9.20 0.01 8.21
CA TYR A 164 -10.56 -0.51 8.33
C TYR A 164 -10.95 -1.34 7.10
N TYR A 165 -10.80 -0.81 5.91
CA TYR A 165 -11.25 -1.52 4.72
C TYR A 165 -10.36 -2.72 4.33
N TYR A 166 -9.06 -2.71 4.62
CA TYR A 166 -8.24 -3.91 4.46
C TYR A 166 -8.65 -5.02 5.42
N LEU A 167 -9.01 -4.66 6.67
CA LEU A 167 -9.50 -5.62 7.65
C LEU A 167 -10.86 -6.22 7.26
N LEU A 168 -11.69 -5.55 6.47
CA LEU A 168 -12.94 -6.14 5.96
C LEU A 168 -12.65 -7.37 5.07
N ILE A 169 -11.60 -7.34 4.26
CA ILE A 169 -11.21 -8.49 3.44
C ILE A 169 -10.72 -9.64 4.32
N VAL A 170 -9.89 -9.33 5.31
CA VAL A 170 -9.42 -10.34 6.29
C VAL A 170 -10.59 -10.94 7.05
N LYS A 171 -11.55 -10.11 7.49
CA LYS A 171 -12.78 -10.56 8.13
C LYS A 171 -13.57 -11.50 7.24
N ALA A 172 -13.74 -11.19 5.95
CA ALA A 172 -14.42 -12.08 5.01
C ALA A 172 -13.72 -13.44 4.92
N MET A 173 -12.40 -13.46 4.77
CA MET A 173 -11.64 -14.69 4.62
C MET A 173 -11.66 -15.61 5.85
N TYR A 174 -11.63 -15.05 7.06
CA TYR A 174 -11.43 -15.82 8.29
C TYR A 174 -12.66 -15.94 9.20
N ILE A 175 -13.53 -14.94 9.22
CA ILE A 175 -14.61 -14.83 10.20
C ILE A 175 -15.98 -15.08 9.58
N MET A 176 -16.22 -14.53 8.39
CA MET A 176 -17.54 -14.65 7.77
C MET A 176 -17.79 -16.08 7.28
N PRO A 177 -18.96 -16.68 7.59
CA PRO A 177 -19.32 -17.97 7.02
C PRO A 177 -19.57 -17.83 5.52
N GLY A 178 -19.08 -18.77 4.73
CA GLY A 178 -19.38 -18.86 3.31
C GLY A 178 -20.36 -20.01 3.06
N ASP A 179 -21.49 -19.72 2.43
CA ASP A 179 -22.46 -20.78 2.05
C ASP A 179 -21.90 -21.65 0.92
N ALA A 180 -21.11 -21.07 0.03
CA ALA A 180 -20.42 -21.76 -1.06
C ALA A 180 -18.96 -21.22 -1.19
N PRO A 181 -18.07 -21.58 -0.25
CA PRO A 181 -16.70 -21.08 -0.29
C PRO A 181 -15.99 -21.54 -1.56
N ILE A 182 -15.03 -20.74 -2.03
CA ILE A 182 -14.19 -21.09 -3.17
C ILE A 182 -13.51 -22.43 -2.88
N ALA A 183 -13.69 -23.40 -3.77
CA ALA A 183 -13.12 -24.74 -3.61
C ALA A 183 -11.59 -24.68 -3.46
N ALA A 184 -11.03 -25.65 -2.75
CA ALA A 184 -9.58 -25.77 -2.64
C ALA A 184 -8.96 -26.01 -4.02
N PHE A 185 -7.96 -25.24 -4.38
CA PHE A 185 -7.23 -25.41 -5.64
C PHE A 185 -5.72 -25.26 -5.42
N ARG A 186 -4.97 -25.69 -6.40
CA ARG A 186 -3.50 -25.54 -6.41
C ARG A 186 -3.11 -24.71 -7.61
N SER A 187 -2.55 -23.50 -7.36
CA SER A 187 -2.00 -22.66 -8.40
C SER A 187 -0.84 -23.34 -9.12
N ASP A 188 -0.58 -22.93 -10.35
CA ASP A 188 0.57 -23.36 -11.12
C ASP A 188 1.90 -23.02 -10.42
N ARG A 189 3.00 -23.62 -10.90
CA ARG A 189 4.32 -23.45 -10.28
C ARG A 189 4.81 -22.00 -10.34
N TYR A 190 4.56 -21.30 -11.45
CA TYR A 190 5.03 -19.94 -11.65
C TYR A 190 4.32 -18.96 -10.70
N THR A 191 3.00 -19.07 -10.59
CA THR A 191 2.20 -18.26 -9.64
C THR A 191 2.68 -18.47 -8.21
N ARG A 192 2.95 -19.72 -7.80
CA ARG A 192 3.45 -20.00 -6.45
C ARG A 192 4.83 -19.40 -6.18
N VAL A 193 5.75 -19.48 -7.15
CA VAL A 193 7.08 -18.88 -7.02
C VAL A 193 6.96 -17.36 -6.94
N SER A 194 6.17 -16.74 -7.81
CA SER A 194 5.95 -15.28 -7.79
C SER A 194 5.35 -14.80 -6.47
N LEU A 195 4.35 -15.50 -5.96
CA LEU A 195 3.75 -15.18 -4.65
C LEU A 195 4.75 -15.37 -3.49
N ALA A 196 5.59 -16.39 -3.54
CA ALA A 196 6.63 -16.60 -2.53
C ALA A 196 7.68 -15.48 -2.55
N LEU A 197 8.09 -15.02 -3.74
CA LEU A 197 9.01 -13.89 -3.90
C LEU A 197 8.40 -12.57 -3.39
N CYS A 198 7.14 -12.29 -3.73
CA CYS A 198 6.44 -11.11 -3.23
C CYS A 198 6.34 -11.14 -1.71
N MET A 199 6.02 -12.30 -1.12
CA MET A 199 5.94 -12.45 0.33
C MET A 199 7.30 -12.29 1.01
N ALA A 200 8.36 -12.87 0.44
CA ALA A 200 9.72 -12.63 0.91
C ALA A 200 10.05 -11.13 0.88
N GLY A 201 9.67 -10.40 -0.19
CA GLY A 201 9.79 -8.96 -0.26
C GLY A 201 9.06 -8.23 0.86
N VAL A 202 7.78 -8.57 1.10
CA VAL A 202 6.96 -7.94 2.17
C VAL A 202 7.58 -8.14 3.56
N LEU A 203 8.14 -9.31 3.82
CA LEU A 203 8.74 -9.63 5.14
C LEU A 203 10.16 -9.08 5.27
N LEU A 204 11.02 -9.34 4.28
CA LEU A 204 12.43 -8.95 4.34
C LEU A 204 12.62 -7.43 4.31
N LEU A 205 11.88 -6.71 3.48
CA LEU A 205 11.94 -5.24 3.45
C LEU A 205 11.50 -4.61 4.77
N GLY A 206 10.67 -5.30 5.57
CA GLY A 206 10.25 -4.82 6.90
C GLY A 206 11.26 -5.09 8.01
N ILE A 207 12.09 -6.12 7.86
CA ILE A 207 13.01 -6.56 8.93
C ILE A 207 14.45 -6.07 8.67
N VAL A 208 14.84 -5.96 7.40
CA VAL A 208 16.22 -5.67 7.00
C VAL A 208 16.40 -4.18 6.72
N SER A 209 16.91 -3.45 7.71
CA SER A 209 17.24 -2.02 7.56
C SER A 209 18.28 -1.75 6.47
N ALA A 210 19.14 -2.73 6.18
CA ALA A 210 20.17 -2.62 5.15
C ALA A 210 19.63 -2.25 3.75
N VAL A 211 18.37 -2.56 3.44
CA VAL A 211 17.76 -2.15 2.18
C VAL A 211 17.55 -0.63 2.15
N TYR A 212 17.04 -0.06 3.24
CA TYR A 212 16.85 1.39 3.35
C TYR A 212 18.21 2.12 3.34
N ASP A 213 19.17 1.61 4.09
CA ASP A 213 20.54 2.15 4.15
C ASP A 213 21.23 2.05 2.79
N GLY A 214 21.04 0.94 2.06
CA GLY A 214 21.56 0.77 0.70
C GLY A 214 20.96 1.77 -0.29
N ILE A 215 19.65 2.03 -0.24
CA ILE A 215 19.00 3.03 -1.09
C ILE A 215 19.57 4.42 -0.77
N ASN A 216 19.74 4.75 0.50
CA ASN A 216 20.28 6.02 0.93
C ASN A 216 21.72 6.23 0.42
N ALA A 217 22.57 5.23 0.56
CA ALA A 217 23.95 5.26 0.08
C ALA A 217 24.02 5.40 -1.46
N PHE A 218 23.16 4.70 -2.21
CA PHE A 218 23.10 4.79 -3.67
C PHE A 218 22.60 6.15 -4.16
N ALA A 219 21.61 6.72 -3.49
CA ALA A 219 20.97 7.97 -3.90
C ALA A 219 21.84 9.19 -3.57
N PHE A 220 22.63 9.15 -2.51
CA PHE A 220 23.31 10.35 -1.97
C PHE A 220 24.80 10.17 -1.70
N GLY A 221 25.36 8.98 -1.94
CA GLY A 221 26.81 8.72 -1.80
C GLY A 221 27.33 8.86 -0.36
N LEU A 222 26.45 8.68 0.65
CA LEU A 222 26.77 8.77 2.08
C LEU A 222 27.04 7.38 2.67
#